data_7dde17227ab573be64ff57da9162f2d4
#
_entry.id   7dde17227ab573be64ff57da9162f2d4
#
_cell.length_a   1.000
_cell.length_b   1.000
_cell.length_c   1.000
_cell.angle_alpha   90.00
_cell.angle_beta   90.00
_cell.angle_gamma   90.00
#
_symmetry.space_group_name_H-M   'P 1'
#
loop_
_entity.id
_entity.type
_entity.pdbx_description
1 polymer ?
#
loop_
_entity_poly.entity_id
_entity_poly.type
_entity_poly.pdbx_seq_one_letter_code
_entity_poly.pdbx_strand_id
1 'polypeptide(L)'
;LDEASTDVVVGEAMLTMQGDKGKAAIVAEATRVLRPGGRYAIHELGVTPDDIDEDYYTQLRRDLARSIHVNARPMTAAAWKGLMEDAGLVVDWVDTAPMALLKVGRNIRDEGLGGFLRIARNVAADKALRQRVQEMAATFKRYEKDMVGIALVAHKPES
;
A
#
# COMPACT_ATOMS: atom_id res chain seq x y z
N LEU A 1 -2.37 16.27 -17.28
CA LEU A 1 -3.69 16.87 -17.02
C LEU A 1 -3.52 18.35 -16.68
N ASP A 2 -4.53 19.16 -17.04
CA ASP A 2 -4.53 20.57 -16.69
C ASP A 2 -4.76 20.75 -15.19
N GLU A 3 -4.35 21.90 -14.65
CA GLU A 3 -4.64 22.27 -13.27
C GLU A 3 -6.15 22.37 -13.05
N ALA A 4 -6.62 21.93 -11.87
CA ALA A 4 -8.02 21.97 -11.47
C ALA A 4 -8.98 21.39 -12.53
N SER A 5 -8.61 20.27 -13.14
CA SER A 5 -9.38 19.63 -14.23
C SER A 5 -10.11 18.34 -13.82
N THR A 6 -9.89 17.86 -12.61
CA THR A 6 -10.33 16.53 -12.18
C THR A 6 -11.09 16.60 -10.84
N ASP A 7 -12.18 15.87 -10.72
CA ASP A 7 -12.99 15.83 -9.50
C ASP A 7 -12.48 14.77 -8.50
N VAL A 8 -11.93 13.67 -9.04
CA VAL A 8 -11.45 12.53 -8.22
C VAL A 8 -10.14 11.99 -8.79
N VAL A 9 -9.18 11.76 -7.92
CA VAL A 9 -7.97 10.98 -8.18
C VAL A 9 -7.98 9.75 -7.29
N VAL A 10 -7.62 8.59 -7.83
CA VAL A 10 -7.49 7.34 -7.07
C VAL A 10 -6.10 6.77 -7.29
N GLY A 11 -5.42 6.44 -6.19
CA GLY A 11 -4.14 5.73 -6.20
C GLY A 11 -4.27 4.39 -5.47
N GLU A 12 -3.85 3.30 -6.11
CA GLU A 12 -3.87 1.97 -5.49
C GLU A 12 -2.49 1.32 -5.61
N ALA A 13 -1.92 0.93 -4.47
CA ALA A 13 -0.69 0.16 -4.32
C ALA A 13 0.51 0.73 -5.11
N MET A 14 0.56 2.03 -5.33
CA MET A 14 1.58 2.68 -6.14
C MET A 14 2.54 3.55 -5.32
N LEU A 15 2.03 4.28 -4.34
CA LEU A 15 2.83 5.19 -3.52
C LEU A 15 3.80 4.43 -2.62
N THR A 16 3.39 3.29 -2.09
CA THR A 16 4.27 2.41 -1.28
C THR A 16 5.55 2.03 -2.01
N MET A 17 5.53 1.93 -3.34
CA MET A 17 6.69 1.58 -4.17
C MET A 17 7.61 2.76 -4.47
N GLN A 18 7.25 3.96 -4.06
CA GLN A 18 8.01 5.18 -4.30
C GLN A 18 8.88 5.55 -3.08
N GLY A 19 10.00 6.23 -3.34
CA GLY A 19 10.74 6.92 -2.29
C GLY A 19 10.00 8.17 -1.81
N ASP A 20 10.43 8.74 -0.69
CA ASP A 20 9.70 9.82 -0.03
C ASP A 20 9.51 11.05 -0.93
N LYS A 21 10.55 11.44 -1.70
CA LYS A 21 10.45 12.52 -2.70
C LYS A 21 9.46 12.18 -3.83
N GLY A 22 9.43 10.91 -4.26
CA GLY A 22 8.50 10.45 -5.30
C GLY A 22 7.05 10.46 -4.81
N LYS A 23 6.80 10.01 -3.59
CA LYS A 23 5.48 10.09 -2.96
C LYS A 23 4.99 11.54 -2.91
N ALA A 24 5.81 12.44 -2.36
CA ALA A 24 5.46 13.86 -2.25
C ALA A 24 5.17 14.49 -3.61
N ALA A 25 5.98 14.19 -4.63
CA ALA A 25 5.76 14.72 -5.98
C ALA A 25 4.45 14.21 -6.62
N ILE A 26 4.11 12.93 -6.41
CA ILE A 26 2.87 12.34 -6.93
C ILE A 26 1.65 12.95 -6.22
N VAL A 27 1.70 13.10 -4.88
CA VAL A 27 0.60 13.70 -4.12
C VAL A 27 0.43 15.17 -4.49
N ALA A 28 1.53 15.93 -4.66
CA ALA A 28 1.47 17.32 -5.12
C ALA A 28 0.85 17.43 -6.51
N GLU A 29 1.19 16.53 -7.45
CA GLU A 29 0.59 16.51 -8.78
C GLU A 29 -0.91 16.13 -8.73
N ALA A 30 -1.29 15.16 -7.90
CA ALA A 30 -2.70 14.83 -7.66
C ALA A 30 -3.47 16.06 -7.13
N THR A 31 -2.88 16.77 -6.16
CA THR A 31 -3.46 18.01 -5.61
C THR A 31 -3.59 19.10 -6.67
N ARG A 32 -2.59 19.26 -7.55
CA ARG A 32 -2.59 20.24 -8.63
C ARG A 32 -3.75 20.02 -9.60
N VAL A 33 -3.97 18.77 -10.03
CA VAL A 33 -5.01 18.46 -11.02
C VAL A 33 -6.42 18.43 -10.43
N LEU A 34 -6.55 18.26 -9.12
CA LEU A 34 -7.85 18.31 -8.43
C LEU A 34 -8.44 19.73 -8.47
N ARG A 35 -9.75 19.81 -8.74
CA ARG A 35 -10.54 21.03 -8.53
C ARG A 35 -10.66 21.32 -7.04
N PRO A 36 -10.94 22.57 -6.63
CA PRO A 36 -11.42 22.84 -5.29
C PRO A 36 -12.60 21.94 -4.94
N GLY A 37 -12.61 21.35 -3.74
CA GLY A 37 -13.57 20.31 -3.31
C GLY A 37 -13.36 18.92 -3.90
N GLY A 38 -12.44 18.74 -4.85
CA GLY A 38 -12.07 17.45 -5.44
C GLY A 38 -11.40 16.52 -4.43
N ARG A 39 -11.49 15.21 -4.64
CA ARG A 39 -11.05 14.19 -3.69
C ARG A 39 -9.90 13.35 -4.20
N TYR A 40 -8.96 13.04 -3.33
CA TYR A 40 -7.92 12.04 -3.54
C TYR A 40 -8.15 10.86 -2.60
N ALA A 41 -8.31 9.69 -3.17
CA ALA A 41 -8.43 8.43 -2.42
C ALA A 41 -7.21 7.56 -2.68
N ILE A 42 -6.64 6.97 -1.62
CA ILE A 42 -5.55 5.99 -1.73
C ILE A 42 -5.92 4.69 -1.01
N HIS A 43 -5.38 3.58 -1.56
CA HIS A 43 -5.33 2.29 -0.89
C HIS A 43 -3.88 1.77 -0.99
N GLU A 44 -3.20 1.69 0.14
CA GLU A 44 -1.76 1.46 0.21
C GLU A 44 -1.40 0.46 1.31
N LEU A 45 -0.14 0.05 1.32
CA LEU A 45 0.41 -0.73 2.42
C LEU A 45 0.76 0.19 3.58
N GLY A 46 0.28 -0.16 4.75
CA GLY A 46 0.57 0.54 6.00
C GLY A 46 1.32 -0.33 7.00
N VAL A 47 1.86 0.33 8.01
CA VAL A 47 2.40 -0.30 9.22
C VAL A 47 1.74 0.29 10.46
N THR A 48 1.69 -0.50 11.51
CA THR A 48 1.10 -0.14 12.80
C THR A 48 1.98 -0.70 13.94
N PRO A 49 2.01 -0.08 15.13
CA PRO A 49 1.35 1.18 15.52
C PRO A 49 2.05 2.42 14.94
N ASP A 50 1.48 3.62 15.13
CA ASP A 50 2.07 4.88 14.64
C ASP A 50 3.42 5.20 15.30
N ASP A 51 3.65 4.72 16.52
CA ASP A 51 4.89 4.84 17.31
C ASP A 51 5.82 3.62 17.16
N ILE A 52 5.72 2.89 16.05
CA ILE A 52 6.57 1.73 15.74
C ILE A 52 8.06 2.08 15.91
N ASP A 53 8.81 1.18 16.58
CA ASP A 53 10.24 1.36 16.77
C ASP A 53 11.00 1.50 15.44
N GLU A 54 11.92 2.49 15.34
CA GLU A 54 12.59 2.84 14.09
C GLU A 54 13.52 1.73 13.58
N ASP A 55 14.23 1.04 14.49
CA ASP A 55 15.12 -0.06 14.10
C ASP A 55 14.32 -1.26 13.62
N TYR A 56 13.22 -1.56 14.31
CA TYR A 56 12.29 -2.61 13.90
C TYR A 56 11.63 -2.29 12.55
N TYR A 57 11.17 -1.05 12.35
CA TYR A 57 10.60 -0.59 11.08
C TYR A 57 11.61 -0.67 9.93
N THR A 58 12.86 -0.27 10.19
CA THR A 58 13.94 -0.40 9.21
C THR A 58 14.21 -1.86 8.84
N GLN A 59 14.19 -2.78 9.81
CA GLN A 59 14.35 -4.20 9.57
C GLN A 59 13.17 -4.78 8.76
N LEU A 60 11.94 -4.42 9.11
CA LEU A 60 10.73 -4.80 8.39
C LEU A 60 10.83 -4.40 6.91
N ARG A 61 11.20 -3.16 6.62
CA ARG A 61 11.37 -2.65 5.24
C ARG A 61 12.44 -3.43 4.46
N ARG A 62 13.58 -3.74 5.10
CA ARG A 62 14.66 -4.52 4.48
C ARG A 62 14.20 -5.94 4.14
N ASP A 63 13.50 -6.59 5.05
CA ASP A 63 13.01 -7.95 4.87
C ASP A 63 11.93 -8.00 3.77
N LEU A 64 11.02 -7.02 3.74
CA LEU A 64 10.06 -6.88 2.65
C LEU A 64 10.78 -6.71 1.30
N ALA A 65 11.69 -5.76 1.19
CA ALA A 65 12.40 -5.49 -0.05
C ALA A 65 13.14 -6.73 -0.59
N ARG A 66 13.72 -7.54 0.30
CA ARG A 66 14.37 -8.81 -0.08
C ARG A 66 13.38 -9.86 -0.56
N SER A 67 12.24 -10.00 0.11
CA SER A 67 11.27 -11.06 -0.18
C SER A 67 10.44 -10.80 -1.42
N ILE A 68 10.05 -9.55 -1.66
CA ILE A 68 9.21 -9.18 -2.82
C ILE A 68 10.00 -8.59 -3.99
N HIS A 69 11.31 -8.38 -3.83
CA HIS A 69 12.20 -7.76 -4.81
C HIS A 69 11.76 -6.36 -5.27
N VAL A 70 11.04 -5.64 -4.41
CA VAL A 70 10.60 -4.26 -4.62
C VAL A 70 10.91 -3.48 -3.36
N ASN A 71 11.41 -2.27 -3.52
CA ASN A 71 11.72 -1.38 -2.39
C ASN A 71 10.42 -0.77 -1.83
N ALA A 72 9.59 -1.63 -1.25
CA ALA A 72 8.36 -1.19 -0.60
C ALA A 72 8.67 -0.35 0.64
N ARG A 73 8.00 0.78 0.76
CA ARG A 73 8.10 1.73 1.87
C ARG A 73 6.71 2.00 2.44
N PRO A 74 6.12 1.02 3.15
CA PRO A 74 4.87 1.24 3.85
C PRO A 74 5.05 2.35 4.89
N MET A 75 4.01 3.08 5.19
CA MET A 75 4.04 4.16 6.18
C MET A 75 2.96 3.92 7.23
N THR A 76 3.11 4.54 8.41
CA THR A 76 2.06 4.52 9.42
C THR A 76 0.85 5.34 8.97
N ALA A 77 -0.30 5.16 9.62
CA ALA A 77 -1.49 5.95 9.31
C ALA A 77 -1.25 7.45 9.51
N ALA A 78 -0.58 7.82 10.60
CA ALA A 78 -0.18 9.20 10.86
C ALA A 78 0.74 9.77 9.76
N ALA A 79 1.72 8.98 9.29
CA ALA A 79 2.62 9.43 8.23
C ALA A 79 1.93 9.55 6.87
N TRP A 80 1.01 8.65 6.51
CA TRP A 80 0.19 8.78 5.30
C TRP A 80 -0.70 10.03 5.35
N LYS A 81 -1.30 10.31 6.52
CA LYS A 81 -2.09 11.52 6.75
C LYS A 81 -1.23 12.77 6.59
N GLY A 82 -0.08 12.84 7.25
CA GLY A 82 0.86 13.96 7.14
C GLY A 82 1.28 14.24 5.69
N LEU A 83 1.56 13.19 4.90
CA LEU A 83 1.90 13.33 3.48
C LEU A 83 0.80 14.05 2.66
N MET A 84 -0.46 13.78 2.95
CA MET A 84 -1.59 14.47 2.28
C MET A 84 -1.72 15.92 2.75
N GLU A 85 -1.61 16.14 4.06
CA GLU A 85 -1.70 17.47 4.68
C GLU A 85 -0.56 18.38 4.23
N ASP A 86 0.66 17.87 4.11
CA ASP A 86 1.83 18.58 3.59
C ASP A 86 1.64 19.05 2.13
N ALA A 87 0.82 18.35 1.37
CA ALA A 87 0.45 18.73 0.00
C ALA A 87 -0.77 19.68 -0.08
N GLY A 88 -1.29 20.13 1.07
CA GLY A 88 -2.42 21.07 1.15
C GLY A 88 -3.79 20.41 1.04
N LEU A 89 -3.88 19.09 1.21
CA LEU A 89 -5.15 18.36 1.28
C LEU A 89 -5.66 18.30 2.72
N VAL A 90 -6.96 18.19 2.89
CA VAL A 90 -7.61 17.93 4.18
C VAL A 90 -8.07 16.48 4.21
N VAL A 91 -7.61 15.72 5.20
CA VAL A 91 -7.96 14.31 5.34
C VAL A 91 -9.33 14.16 5.97
N ASP A 92 -10.27 13.59 5.21
CA ASP A 92 -11.65 13.34 5.65
C ASP A 92 -11.80 12.04 6.42
N TRP A 93 -11.06 11.01 5.99
CA TRP A 93 -11.23 9.66 6.50
C TRP A 93 -9.99 8.82 6.32
N VAL A 94 -9.69 8.02 7.33
CA VAL A 94 -8.62 7.01 7.34
C VAL A 94 -9.15 5.75 8.00
N ASP A 95 -8.87 4.60 7.42
CA ASP A 95 -9.14 3.32 8.03
C ASP A 95 -8.05 2.31 7.68
N THR A 96 -7.90 1.31 8.54
CA THR A 96 -6.91 0.25 8.36
C THR A 96 -7.56 -1.12 8.51
N ALA A 97 -7.08 -2.07 7.72
CA ALA A 97 -7.51 -3.46 7.78
C ALA A 97 -6.30 -4.41 7.84
N PRO A 98 -6.39 -5.51 8.60
CA PRO A 98 -5.32 -6.51 8.61
C PRO A 98 -5.00 -7.03 7.21
N MET A 99 -3.72 -7.17 6.91
CA MET A 99 -3.26 -7.74 5.64
C MET A 99 -3.70 -9.21 5.51
N ALA A 100 -4.51 -9.50 4.50
CA ALA A 100 -5.04 -10.84 4.26
C ALA A 100 -4.56 -11.46 2.93
N LEU A 101 -3.48 -10.95 2.34
CA LEU A 101 -2.97 -11.33 1.02
C LEU A 101 -2.67 -12.83 0.87
N LEU A 102 -2.26 -13.50 1.95
CA LEU A 102 -1.88 -14.93 1.93
C LEU A 102 -2.97 -15.86 2.50
N LYS A 103 -4.16 -15.35 2.80
CA LYS A 103 -5.26 -16.21 3.24
C LYS A 103 -5.80 -17.01 2.06
N VAL A 104 -5.53 -18.31 2.05
CA VAL A 104 -5.93 -19.25 0.98
C VAL A 104 -7.42 -19.15 0.64
N GLY A 105 -8.29 -19.00 1.65
CA GLY A 105 -9.73 -18.86 1.44
C GLY A 105 -10.14 -17.60 0.67
N ARG A 106 -9.37 -16.51 0.81
CA ARG A 106 -9.57 -15.29 0.04
C ARG A 106 -9.12 -15.47 -1.41
N ASN A 107 -7.93 -16.03 -1.62
CA ASN A 107 -7.41 -16.31 -2.96
C ASN A 107 -8.33 -17.24 -3.76
N ILE A 108 -8.93 -18.26 -3.12
CA ILE A 108 -9.94 -19.13 -3.79
C ILE A 108 -11.18 -18.32 -4.16
N ARG A 109 -11.61 -17.39 -3.32
CA ARG A 109 -12.81 -16.56 -3.60
C ARG A 109 -12.55 -15.59 -4.76
N ASP A 110 -11.36 -14.99 -4.81
CA ASP A 110 -11.02 -13.95 -5.79
C ASP A 110 -10.69 -14.56 -7.16
N GLU A 111 -9.92 -15.67 -7.20
CA GLU A 111 -9.45 -16.33 -8.44
C GLU A 111 -10.37 -17.49 -8.90
N GLY A 112 -11.29 -17.91 -8.06
CA GLY A 112 -12.04 -19.13 -8.24
C GLY A 112 -11.20 -20.40 -8.04
N LEU A 113 -11.85 -21.54 -7.86
CA LEU A 113 -11.18 -22.81 -7.59
C LEU A 113 -10.23 -23.23 -8.72
N GLY A 114 -10.63 -23.02 -9.99
CA GLY A 114 -9.80 -23.36 -11.16
C GLY A 114 -8.56 -22.49 -11.29
N GLY A 115 -8.68 -21.19 -11.04
CA GLY A 115 -7.55 -20.25 -11.00
C GLY A 115 -6.56 -20.60 -9.90
N PHE A 116 -7.06 -20.83 -8.69
CA PHE A 116 -6.25 -21.25 -7.56
C PHE A 116 -5.48 -22.56 -7.81
N LEU A 117 -6.14 -23.59 -8.35
CA LEU A 117 -5.48 -24.87 -8.67
C LEU A 117 -4.40 -24.73 -9.74
N ARG A 118 -4.60 -23.85 -10.73
CA ARG A 118 -3.57 -23.53 -11.74
C ARG A 118 -2.35 -22.87 -11.12
N ILE A 119 -2.54 -21.88 -10.23
CA ILE A 119 -1.46 -21.22 -9.48
C ILE A 119 -0.72 -22.25 -8.61
N ALA A 120 -1.45 -23.05 -7.83
CA ALA A 120 -0.88 -24.06 -6.96
C ALA A 120 -0.04 -25.09 -7.74
N ARG A 121 -0.52 -25.55 -8.91
CA ARG A 121 0.22 -26.46 -9.80
C ARG A 121 1.52 -25.83 -10.31
N ASN A 122 1.47 -24.57 -10.75
CA ASN A 122 2.65 -23.86 -11.26
C ASN A 122 3.70 -23.68 -10.15
N VAL A 123 3.28 -23.30 -8.94
CA VAL A 123 4.17 -23.19 -7.77
C VAL A 123 4.76 -24.56 -7.38
N ALA A 124 3.98 -25.64 -7.45
CA ALA A 124 4.47 -26.98 -7.15
C ALA A 124 5.46 -27.51 -8.20
N ALA A 125 5.28 -27.17 -9.47
CA ALA A 125 6.11 -27.61 -10.58
C ALA A 125 7.46 -26.91 -10.65
N ASP A 126 7.56 -25.68 -10.18
CA ASP A 126 8.78 -24.86 -10.22
C ASP A 126 9.38 -24.70 -8.80
N LYS A 127 10.57 -25.32 -8.61
CA LYS A 127 11.27 -25.29 -7.32
C LYS A 127 11.68 -23.86 -6.91
N ALA A 128 12.14 -23.04 -7.86
CA ALA A 128 12.56 -21.67 -7.58
C ALA A 128 11.36 -20.79 -7.22
N LEU A 129 10.27 -20.91 -7.97
CA LEU A 129 9.02 -20.20 -7.68
C LEU A 129 8.46 -20.61 -6.31
N ARG A 130 8.47 -21.91 -5.99
CA ARG A 130 8.01 -22.41 -4.68
C ARG A 130 8.83 -21.84 -3.53
N GLN A 131 10.16 -21.80 -3.66
CA GLN A 131 11.04 -21.22 -2.64
C GLN A 131 10.74 -19.74 -2.44
N ARG A 132 10.61 -18.97 -3.52
CA ARG A 132 10.26 -17.54 -3.45
C ARG A 132 8.92 -17.29 -2.76
N VAL A 133 7.89 -18.08 -3.11
CA VAL A 133 6.56 -17.98 -2.46
C VAL A 133 6.66 -18.31 -0.97
N GLN A 134 7.45 -19.30 -0.59
CA GLN A 134 7.66 -19.65 0.82
C GLN A 134 8.41 -18.54 1.59
N GLU A 135 9.46 -17.99 1.03
CA GLU A 135 10.21 -16.86 1.63
C GLU A 135 9.31 -15.62 1.81
N MET A 136 8.54 -15.28 0.78
CA MET A 136 7.57 -14.20 0.84
C MET A 136 6.51 -14.45 1.92
N ALA A 137 5.93 -15.66 1.94
CA ALA A 137 4.94 -16.05 2.94
C ALA A 137 5.49 -16.00 4.37
N ALA A 138 6.74 -16.44 4.57
CA ALA A 138 7.40 -16.38 5.87
C ALA A 138 7.62 -14.94 6.34
N THR A 139 8.01 -14.04 5.42
CA THR A 139 8.19 -12.61 5.73
C THR A 139 6.86 -11.97 6.11
N PHE A 140 5.82 -12.14 5.30
CA PHE A 140 4.49 -11.61 5.61
C PHE A 140 3.91 -12.17 6.92
N LYS A 141 4.13 -13.44 7.21
CA LYS A 141 3.70 -14.05 8.48
C LYS A 141 4.45 -13.46 9.68
N ARG A 142 5.75 -13.17 9.54
CA ARG A 142 6.56 -12.55 10.60
C ARG A 142 6.01 -11.21 11.00
N TYR A 143 5.61 -10.40 10.03
CA TYR A 143 5.15 -9.01 10.22
C TYR A 143 3.62 -8.86 10.14
N GLU A 144 2.86 -9.98 10.20
CA GLU A 144 1.40 -9.99 10.01
C GLU A 144 0.65 -9.04 10.96
N LYS A 145 1.18 -8.86 12.18
CA LYS A 145 0.55 -8.01 13.19
C LYS A 145 0.81 -6.52 12.98
N ASP A 146 1.90 -6.20 12.29
CA ASP A 146 2.40 -4.85 12.14
C ASP A 146 2.14 -4.30 10.73
N MET A 147 1.66 -5.15 9.82
CA MET A 147 1.31 -4.77 8.45
C MET A 147 -0.19 -4.71 8.26
N VAL A 148 -0.64 -3.60 7.71
CA VAL A 148 -2.05 -3.31 7.42
C VAL A 148 -2.23 -2.83 5.99
N GLY A 149 -3.40 -3.05 5.43
CA GLY A 149 -3.89 -2.24 4.33
C GLY A 149 -4.44 -0.94 4.90
N ILE A 150 -4.10 0.19 4.31
CA ILE A 150 -4.65 1.49 4.69
C ILE A 150 -5.44 2.08 3.53
N ALA A 151 -6.62 2.60 3.82
CA ALA A 151 -7.40 3.40 2.92
C ALA A 151 -7.56 4.81 3.52
N LEU A 152 -7.37 5.82 2.69
CA LEU A 152 -7.45 7.22 3.08
C LEU A 152 -8.17 8.02 2.00
N VAL A 153 -9.03 8.94 2.42
CA VAL A 153 -9.69 9.91 1.54
C VAL A 153 -9.39 11.30 2.07
N ALA A 154 -8.94 12.15 1.17
CA ALA A 154 -8.69 13.57 1.44
C ALA A 154 -9.33 14.43 0.34
N HIS A 155 -9.62 15.70 0.64
CA HIS A 155 -10.11 16.66 -0.33
C HIS A 155 -9.21 17.89 -0.45
N LYS A 156 -9.25 18.52 -1.62
CA LYS A 156 -8.65 19.84 -1.83
C LYS A 156 -9.59 20.90 -1.28
N PRO A 157 -9.14 21.80 -0.39
CA PRO A 157 -9.98 22.88 0.12
C PRO A 157 -10.62 23.72 -0.99
N GLU A 158 -11.80 24.29 -0.74
CA GLU A 158 -12.52 25.09 -1.72
C GLU A 158 -11.93 26.49 -1.94
N SER A 159 -11.05 26.94 -1.06
CA SER A 159 -10.42 28.27 -1.10
C SER A 159 -9.01 28.24 -0.55
#